data_48afe7ecbd1e2abf457a5e38c88f5aac
#
_entry.id   48afe7ecbd1e2abf457a5e38c88f5aac
#
_cell.length_a   1.000
_cell.length_b   1.000
_cell.length_c   1.000
_cell.angle_alpha   90.00
_cell.angle_beta   90.00
_cell.angle_gamma   90.00
#
_symmetry.space_group_name_H-M   'P 1'
#
loop_
_entity.id
_entity.type
_entity.pdbx_description
1 polymer ?
#
loop_
_entity_poly.entity_id
_entity_poly.type
_entity_poly.pdbx_seq_one_letter_code
_entity_poly.pdbx_strand_id
1 'polypeptide(L)'
;MTVEIASAPTWPADAQVRARPVFCGLVAPDGSEIADAPLAARQGFTGALGETASLERSDGAAEILVGMGEPAELDGEAFRRAGAALAGAAAHCESAAFDLSGLAGGKLDAVGRARALAEGVLLSSYRFGRLKSDPKL
;
A
#
# COMPACT_ATOMS: atom_id res chain seq x y z
N MET A 1 -12.26 3.34 15.91
CA MET A 1 -11.06 2.66 15.43
C MET A 1 -9.87 3.60 15.51
N THR A 2 -8.79 3.12 16.08
CA THR A 2 -7.57 3.90 16.24
C THR A 2 -6.52 3.38 15.25
N VAL A 3 -5.89 4.27 14.53
CA VAL A 3 -4.81 3.91 13.60
C VAL A 3 -3.52 4.51 14.14
N GLU A 4 -2.53 3.64 14.34
CA GLU A 4 -1.20 4.06 14.71
C GLU A 4 -0.26 3.86 13.54
N ILE A 5 0.53 4.86 13.23
CA ILE A 5 1.48 4.80 12.15
C ILE A 5 2.87 5.02 12.71
N ALA A 6 3.76 4.09 12.41
CA ALA A 6 5.14 4.15 12.86
C ALA A 6 6.06 3.71 11.73
N SER A 7 7.30 4.18 11.78
CA SER A 7 8.30 3.73 10.83
C SER A 7 9.18 2.66 11.48
N ALA A 8 9.68 1.75 10.65
CA ALA A 8 10.57 0.69 11.10
C ALA A 8 11.64 0.44 10.05
N PRO A 9 12.86 0.09 10.45
CA PRO A 9 13.94 -0.15 9.49
C PRO A 9 13.81 -1.45 8.70
N THR A 10 13.03 -2.39 9.23
CA THR A 10 12.79 -3.68 8.57
C THR A 10 11.32 -4.04 8.74
N TRP A 11 10.90 -5.12 8.07
CA TRP A 11 9.55 -5.63 8.25
C TRP A 11 9.31 -5.96 9.73
N PRO A 12 8.27 -5.38 10.34
CA PRO A 12 7.90 -5.79 11.69
C PRO A 12 7.50 -7.26 11.71
N ALA A 13 8.01 -8.01 12.68
CA ALA A 13 7.73 -9.44 12.76
C ALA A 13 6.26 -9.74 13.02
N ASP A 14 5.56 -8.82 13.67
CA ASP A 14 4.16 -8.98 14.03
C ASP A 14 3.18 -8.41 13.02
N ALA A 15 3.66 -7.90 11.89
CA ALA A 15 2.76 -7.39 10.87
C ALA A 15 1.97 -8.54 10.24
N GLN A 16 0.65 -8.45 10.28
CA GLN A 16 -0.21 -9.46 9.69
C GLN A 16 -0.13 -9.44 8.17
N VAL A 17 0.06 -8.26 7.60
CA VAL A 17 0.07 -8.05 6.17
C VAL A 17 1.31 -7.26 5.78
N ARG A 18 1.96 -7.69 4.72
CA ARG A 18 3.06 -6.96 4.12
C ARG A 18 2.59 -6.42 2.78
N ALA A 19 2.67 -5.11 2.63
CA ALA A 19 2.26 -4.44 1.40
C ALA A 19 3.50 -4.00 0.64
N ARG A 20 3.47 -4.17 -0.67
CA ARG A 20 4.58 -3.81 -1.55
C ARG A 20 4.09 -2.90 -2.66
N PRO A 21 4.89 -1.91 -3.04
CA PRO A 21 4.56 -1.06 -4.18
C PRO A 21 4.89 -1.77 -5.50
N VAL A 22 4.00 -1.63 -6.47
CA VAL A 22 4.18 -2.20 -7.81
C VAL A 22 3.78 -1.14 -8.84
N PHE A 23 4.65 -0.90 -9.80
CA PHE A 23 4.38 0.05 -10.88
C PHE A 23 3.64 -0.60 -12.04
N CYS A 24 3.09 0.21 -12.90
CA CYS A 24 2.42 -0.26 -14.11
C CYS A 24 3.29 -1.23 -14.89
N GLY A 25 2.68 -2.29 -15.43
CA GLY A 25 3.42 -3.35 -16.08
C GLY A 25 3.92 -4.42 -15.14
N LEU A 26 3.49 -4.36 -13.87
CA LEU A 26 3.86 -5.33 -12.82
C LEU A 26 5.36 -5.30 -12.55
N VAL A 27 5.88 -4.09 -12.41
CA VAL A 27 7.30 -3.83 -12.23
C VAL A 27 7.56 -3.39 -10.80
N ALA A 28 8.56 -4.00 -10.18
CA ALA A 28 9.02 -3.62 -8.85
C ALA A 28 9.80 -2.29 -8.91
N PRO A 29 10.04 -1.63 -7.76
CA PRO A 29 10.79 -0.38 -7.75
C PRO A 29 12.17 -0.46 -8.38
N ASP A 30 12.80 -1.63 -8.39
CA ASP A 30 14.13 -1.82 -8.99
C ASP A 30 14.07 -2.02 -10.52
N GLY A 31 12.88 -1.99 -11.10
CA GLY A 31 12.70 -2.15 -12.53
C GLY A 31 12.47 -3.58 -13.01
N SER A 32 12.58 -4.56 -12.12
CA SER A 32 12.35 -5.96 -12.49
C SER A 32 10.87 -6.31 -12.40
N GLU A 33 10.46 -7.33 -13.18
CA GLU A 33 9.11 -7.85 -13.05
C GLU A 33 8.95 -8.56 -11.71
N ILE A 34 7.78 -8.38 -11.07
CA ILE A 34 7.54 -9.04 -9.79
C ILE A 34 7.38 -10.55 -9.98
N ALA A 35 7.82 -11.31 -8.97
CA ALA A 35 7.81 -12.77 -9.05
C ALA A 35 6.40 -13.34 -9.22
N ASP A 36 5.41 -12.68 -8.62
CA ASP A 36 4.02 -13.13 -8.63
C ASP A 36 3.19 -12.49 -9.73
N ALA A 37 3.83 -11.98 -10.78
CA ALA A 37 3.14 -11.30 -11.87
C ALA A 37 1.97 -12.11 -12.46
N PRO A 38 2.12 -13.42 -12.73
CA PRO A 38 1.00 -14.17 -13.26
C PRO A 38 -0.20 -14.25 -12.32
N LEU A 39 0.04 -14.40 -11.04
CA LEU A 39 -1.03 -14.44 -10.05
C LEU A 39 -1.73 -13.08 -9.93
N ALA A 40 -0.96 -12.02 -9.91
CA ALA A 40 -1.51 -10.67 -9.84
C ALA A 40 -2.34 -10.36 -11.08
N ALA A 41 -1.85 -10.73 -12.25
CA ALA A 41 -2.56 -10.49 -13.50
C ALA A 41 -3.91 -11.20 -13.54
N ARG A 42 -3.99 -12.39 -12.95
CA ARG A 42 -5.25 -13.13 -12.89
C ARG A 42 -6.30 -12.40 -12.07
N GLN A 43 -5.89 -11.58 -11.12
CA GLN A 43 -6.81 -10.76 -10.32
C GLN A 43 -7.18 -9.45 -11.01
N GLY A 44 -6.66 -9.22 -12.21
CA GLY A 44 -6.88 -7.98 -12.92
C GLY A 44 -5.96 -6.85 -12.50
N PHE A 45 -4.93 -7.15 -11.73
CA PHE A 45 -4.00 -6.16 -11.23
C PHE A 45 -2.97 -5.81 -12.31
N THR A 46 -2.81 -4.54 -12.58
CA THR A 46 -1.88 -4.05 -13.59
C THR A 46 -0.78 -3.16 -13.01
N GLY A 47 -0.89 -2.79 -11.75
CA GLY A 47 0.01 -1.83 -11.12
C GLY A 47 -0.44 -0.39 -11.26
N ALA A 48 -1.62 -0.15 -11.80
CA ALA A 48 -2.15 1.20 -11.91
C ALA A 48 -2.38 1.79 -10.53
N LEU A 49 -2.25 3.11 -10.44
CA LEU A 49 -2.35 3.82 -9.17
C LEU A 49 -3.67 3.53 -8.46
N GLY A 50 -3.57 3.08 -7.22
CA GLY A 50 -4.74 2.80 -6.39
C GLY A 50 -5.29 1.39 -6.52
N GLU A 51 -4.75 0.57 -7.40
CA GLU A 51 -5.14 -0.84 -7.47
C GLU A 51 -4.47 -1.63 -6.36
N THR A 52 -5.12 -2.72 -5.96
CA THR A 52 -4.53 -3.65 -5.00
C THR A 52 -4.76 -5.09 -5.45
N ALA A 53 -3.87 -5.98 -5.03
CA ALA A 53 -4.03 -7.41 -5.21
C ALA A 53 -3.59 -8.11 -3.94
N SER A 54 -4.33 -9.14 -3.53
CA SER A 54 -4.02 -9.88 -2.31
C SER A 54 -3.43 -11.23 -2.68
N LEU A 55 -2.30 -11.57 -2.06
CA LEU A 55 -1.61 -12.82 -2.30
C LEU A 55 -1.36 -13.52 -0.97
N GLU A 56 -1.33 -14.86 -1.00
CA GLU A 56 -0.90 -15.64 0.14
C GLU A 56 0.54 -16.07 -0.08
N ARG A 57 1.35 -15.92 0.95
CA ARG A 57 2.73 -16.38 0.91
C ARG A 57 2.78 -17.83 1.37
N SER A 58 3.86 -18.51 1.00
CA SER A 58 4.05 -19.90 1.38
C SER A 58 4.15 -20.11 2.90
N ASP A 59 4.53 -19.06 3.64
CA ASP A 59 4.61 -19.10 5.10
C ASP A 59 3.28 -18.75 5.77
N GLY A 60 2.22 -18.59 4.99
CA GLY A 60 0.90 -18.27 5.54
C GLY A 60 0.64 -16.79 5.77
N ALA A 61 1.64 -15.95 5.57
CA ALA A 61 1.47 -14.50 5.71
C ALA A 61 0.71 -13.93 4.51
N ALA A 62 -0.12 -12.93 4.76
CA ALA A 62 -0.81 -12.23 3.69
C ALA A 62 0.09 -11.15 3.10
N GLU A 63 -0.01 -10.97 1.79
CA GLU A 63 0.71 -9.92 1.10
C GLU A 63 -0.26 -9.14 0.23
N ILE A 64 -0.11 -7.82 0.21
CA ILE A 64 -0.90 -6.94 -0.62
C ILE A 64 0.03 -6.21 -1.58
N LEU A 65 -0.29 -6.28 -2.86
CA LEU A 65 0.39 -5.46 -3.85
C LEU A 65 -0.41 -4.18 -4.02
N VAL A 66 0.29 -3.05 -4.01
CA VAL A 66 -0.35 -1.73 -4.12
C VAL A 66 0.17 -1.07 -5.39
N GLY A 67 -0.75 -0.73 -6.29
CA GLY A 67 -0.39 -0.07 -7.55
C GLY A 67 0.04 1.36 -7.33
N MET A 68 1.20 1.70 -7.86
CA MET A 68 1.78 3.04 -7.75
C MET A 68 1.68 3.85 -9.04
N GLY A 69 1.20 3.23 -10.11
CA GLY A 69 1.11 3.90 -11.40
C GLY A 69 2.45 3.98 -12.11
N GLU A 70 2.70 5.10 -12.78
CA GLU A 70 3.93 5.30 -13.54
C GLU A 70 5.01 5.87 -12.63
N PRO A 71 6.24 5.33 -12.66
CA PRO A 71 7.32 5.86 -11.81
C PRO A 71 7.58 7.35 -12.03
N ALA A 72 7.44 7.81 -13.26
CA ALA A 72 7.69 9.22 -13.60
C ALA A 72 6.63 10.16 -13.02
N GLU A 73 5.48 9.64 -12.61
CA GLU A 73 4.38 10.44 -12.08
C GLU A 73 4.25 10.32 -10.57
N LEU A 74 5.25 9.78 -9.92
CA LEU A 74 5.22 9.56 -8.49
C LEU A 74 5.34 10.88 -7.74
N ASP A 75 4.28 11.26 -7.04
CA ASP A 75 4.20 12.52 -6.29
C ASP A 75 3.43 12.30 -4.98
N GLY A 76 3.20 13.38 -4.24
CA GLY A 76 2.49 13.29 -2.96
C GLY A 76 1.09 12.72 -3.10
N GLU A 77 0.39 13.09 -4.16
CA GLU A 77 -0.95 12.58 -4.38
C GLU A 77 -0.94 11.07 -4.67
N ALA A 78 0.06 10.60 -5.42
CA ALA A 78 0.22 9.18 -5.69
C ALA A 78 0.41 8.39 -4.38
N PHE A 79 1.23 8.90 -3.48
CA PHE A 79 1.44 8.25 -2.18
C PHE A 79 0.19 8.29 -1.32
N ARG A 80 -0.58 9.37 -1.35
CA ARG A 80 -1.84 9.44 -0.62
C ARG A 80 -2.84 8.43 -1.15
N ARG A 81 -2.94 8.28 -2.46
CA ARG A 81 -3.83 7.29 -3.06
C ARG A 81 -3.40 5.87 -2.75
N ALA A 82 -2.09 5.62 -2.75
CA ALA A 82 -1.56 4.32 -2.36
C ALA A 82 -1.90 4.01 -0.91
N GLY A 83 -1.76 4.99 -0.02
CA GLY A 83 -2.12 4.82 1.38
C GLY A 83 -3.59 4.52 1.58
N ALA A 84 -4.46 5.22 0.85
CA ALA A 84 -5.89 4.98 0.92
C ALA A 84 -6.24 3.58 0.40
N ALA A 85 -5.60 3.15 -0.68
CA ALA A 85 -5.82 1.82 -1.23
C ALA A 85 -5.38 0.73 -0.25
N LEU A 86 -4.22 0.94 0.38
CA LEU A 86 -3.73 0.02 1.40
C LEU A 86 -4.69 -0.08 2.57
N ALA A 87 -5.18 1.06 3.05
CA ALA A 87 -6.13 1.08 4.17
C ALA A 87 -7.40 0.30 3.84
N GLY A 88 -7.91 0.45 2.62
CA GLY A 88 -9.09 -0.29 2.20
C GLY A 88 -8.82 -1.79 2.10
N ALA A 89 -7.69 -2.17 1.51
CA ALA A 89 -7.35 -3.58 1.34
C ALA A 89 -7.05 -4.27 2.68
N ALA A 90 -6.51 -3.53 3.64
CA ALA A 90 -6.13 -4.06 4.94
C ALA A 90 -7.16 -3.76 6.04
N ALA A 91 -8.38 -3.39 5.67
CA ALA A 91 -9.38 -2.92 6.64
C ALA A 91 -9.73 -3.93 7.72
N HIS A 92 -9.56 -5.22 7.43
CA HIS A 92 -9.87 -6.29 8.38
C HIS A 92 -8.65 -6.78 9.15
N CYS A 93 -7.50 -6.17 8.95
CA CYS A 93 -6.27 -6.57 9.58
C CYS A 93 -5.96 -5.69 10.77
N GLU A 94 -5.31 -6.25 11.79
CA GLU A 94 -4.90 -5.47 12.95
C GLU A 94 -3.64 -4.66 12.65
N SER A 95 -2.79 -5.17 11.77
CA SER A 95 -1.55 -4.50 11.43
C SER A 95 -1.16 -4.76 9.99
N ALA A 96 -0.55 -3.77 9.37
CA ALA A 96 -0.03 -3.87 8.02
C ALA A 96 1.26 -3.06 7.94
N ALA A 97 2.21 -3.54 7.18
CA ALA A 97 3.45 -2.83 6.93
C ALA A 97 3.58 -2.57 5.43
N PHE A 98 4.11 -1.43 5.06
CA PHE A 98 4.32 -1.05 3.68
C PHE A 98 5.80 -0.77 3.46
N ASP A 99 6.37 -1.36 2.42
CA ASP A 99 7.77 -1.19 2.09
C ASP A 99 7.96 0.03 1.18
N LEU A 100 8.52 1.09 1.75
CA LEU A 100 8.85 2.30 1.02
C LEU A 100 10.25 2.28 0.44
N SER A 101 11.04 1.26 0.73
CA SER A 101 12.42 1.19 0.24
C SER A 101 12.40 1.05 -1.29
N GLY A 102 13.38 1.63 -1.93
CA GLY A 102 13.48 1.58 -3.38
C GLY A 102 12.57 2.54 -4.12
N LEU A 103 11.62 3.18 -3.45
CA LEU A 103 10.78 4.20 -4.08
C LEU A 103 11.55 5.51 -4.11
N ALA A 104 12.30 5.69 -5.18
CA ALA A 104 13.07 6.90 -5.40
C ALA A 104 12.43 7.67 -6.54
N GLY A 105 12.63 8.95 -6.56
CA GLY A 105 12.16 9.79 -7.63
C GLY A 105 11.11 10.77 -7.16
N GLY A 106 10.72 11.63 -8.05
CA GLY A 106 9.87 12.74 -7.73
C GLY A 106 10.59 13.76 -6.87
N LYS A 107 9.83 14.68 -6.31
CA LYS A 107 10.36 15.78 -5.52
C LYS A 107 10.33 15.50 -4.03
N LEU A 108 9.80 14.35 -3.63
CA LEU A 108 9.66 14.03 -2.22
C LEU A 108 10.85 13.23 -1.73
N ASP A 109 11.36 13.61 -0.55
CA ASP A 109 12.35 12.80 0.14
C ASP A 109 11.66 11.64 0.89
N ALA A 110 12.45 10.84 1.59
CA ALA A 110 11.92 9.68 2.30
C ALA A 110 10.85 10.07 3.32
N VAL A 111 11.08 11.16 4.05
CA VAL A 111 10.11 11.63 5.06
C VAL A 111 8.83 12.10 4.38
N GLY A 112 8.95 12.83 3.29
CA GLY A 112 7.77 13.31 2.54
C GLY A 112 6.95 12.17 1.98
N ARG A 113 7.62 11.13 1.46
CA ARG A 113 6.93 9.94 0.95
C ARG A 113 6.17 9.21 2.05
N ALA A 114 6.81 9.00 3.18
CA ALA A 114 6.17 8.33 4.31
C ALA A 114 4.99 9.14 4.84
N ARG A 115 5.15 10.46 4.92
CA ARG A 115 4.09 11.35 5.38
C ARG A 115 2.88 11.30 4.45
N ALA A 116 3.11 11.37 3.16
CA ALA A 116 2.01 11.35 2.19
C ALA A 116 1.26 10.02 2.23
N LEU A 117 1.98 8.91 2.32
CA LEU A 117 1.35 7.60 2.46
C LEU A 117 0.51 7.55 3.73
N ALA A 118 1.07 8.01 4.86
CA ALA A 118 0.38 8.01 6.13
C ALA A 118 -0.87 8.88 6.10
N GLU A 119 -0.81 10.02 5.43
CA GLU A 119 -1.98 10.88 5.26
C GLU A 119 -3.11 10.16 4.54
N GLY A 120 -2.77 9.42 3.49
CA GLY A 120 -3.76 8.63 2.76
C GLY A 120 -4.41 7.56 3.62
N VAL A 121 -3.60 6.85 4.41
CA VAL A 121 -4.11 5.84 5.33
C VAL A 121 -5.04 6.46 6.36
N LEU A 122 -4.62 7.56 6.97
CA LEU A 122 -5.40 8.21 8.02
C LEU A 122 -6.71 8.77 7.49
N LEU A 123 -6.69 9.41 6.35
CA LEU A 123 -7.90 9.98 5.76
C LEU A 123 -8.90 8.88 5.40
N SER A 124 -8.43 7.80 4.83
CA SER A 124 -9.29 6.68 4.47
C SER A 124 -9.86 6.02 5.72
N SER A 125 -9.04 5.82 6.74
CA SER A 125 -9.49 5.21 7.99
C SER A 125 -10.51 6.07 8.72
N TYR A 126 -10.31 7.38 8.72
CA TYR A 126 -11.26 8.30 9.34
C TYR A 126 -12.61 8.23 8.63
N ARG A 127 -12.59 8.26 7.30
CA ARG A 127 -13.82 8.21 6.52
C ARG A 127 -14.57 6.91 6.76
N PHE A 128 -13.86 5.80 6.79
CA PHE A 128 -14.44 4.49 7.03
C PHE A 128 -15.00 4.37 8.44
N GLY A 129 -14.25 4.85 9.44
CA GLY A 129 -14.69 4.85 10.81
C GLY A 129 -15.93 5.70 11.01
N ARG A 130 -16.01 6.84 10.32
CA ARG A 130 -17.17 7.71 10.40
C ARG A 130 -18.42 7.04 9.86
N LEU A 131 -18.28 6.33 8.74
CA LEU A 131 -19.41 5.60 8.17
C LEU A 131 -19.85 4.48 9.09
N LYS A 132 -18.94 3.83 9.77
CA LYS A 132 -19.27 2.77 10.70
C LYS A 132 -19.88 3.28 12.00
N SER A 133 -19.46 4.42 12.45
CA SER A 133 -19.97 4.96 13.72
C SER A 133 -21.30 5.64 13.55
N ASP A 134 -21.80 5.71 12.34
CA ASP A 134 -23.04 6.39 12.02
C ASP A 134 -24.13 5.42 11.56
N PRO A 135 -24.21 4.24 12.12
CA PRO A 135 -25.18 3.23 11.70
C PRO A 135 -26.57 3.54 12.18
N LYS A 136 -26.65 4.43 13.07
CA LYS A 136 -27.92 4.80 13.66
C LYS A 136 -28.68 5.74 12.78
N LEU A 137 -28.06 6.14 11.77
CA LEU A 137 -28.70 6.96 10.76
C LEU A 137 -29.71 6.16 9.99
#